data_d2775de80038a38fd43b9f35f5252341
#
_entry.id   d2775de80038a38fd43b9f35f5252341
#
_cell.length_a   1.000
_cell.length_b   1.000
_cell.length_c   1.000
_cell.angle_alpha   90.00
_cell.angle_beta   90.00
_cell.angle_gamma   90.00
#
_symmetry.space_group_name_H-M   'P 1'
#
loop_
_entity.id
_entity.type
_entity.pdbx_description
1 polymer ?
#
loop_
_entity_poly.entity_id
_entity_poly.type
_entity_poly.pdbx_seq_one_letter_code
_entity_poly.pdbx_strand_id
1 'polypeptide(L)'
;MVKKFLLIWCLCMPWCLYGQKVKDVELNIVFIGNSITQGAQLKDPVQEAPPVQTVQWLQKQGGIDRVNMSNQGVSGLTTVDFLPASQTFFPKVKMAMEALQAEHPDATLLFSMMLGTNDSANSGPNGSPVSAPQYYTNVKAIIDELMDSFPKALFVLHYPIWYSPNTYNGAQYLVTGLKRLQSYYSQLQALVNDYAQKHPGQVFLGDTEAPAYFETHYLEEFNPEQGRAGIFYLHPNKKGAESLAAFWGKAIYEVIQ
;
A
#
# COMPACT_ATOMS: atom_id res chain seq x y z
N MET A 1 -7.55 -68.96 -48.14
CA MET A 1 -6.84 -67.84 -47.44
C MET A 1 -7.87 -66.79 -47.04
N VAL A 2 -8.25 -66.77 -45.78
CA VAL A 2 -9.26 -65.83 -45.22
C VAL A 2 -8.49 -64.75 -44.44
N LYS A 3 -8.54 -63.49 -44.92
CA LYS A 3 -7.93 -62.34 -44.24
C LYS A 3 -8.93 -61.87 -43.14
N LYS A 4 -8.51 -62.00 -41.89
CA LYS A 4 -9.21 -61.39 -40.75
C LYS A 4 -8.87 -59.92 -40.65
N PHE A 5 -9.87 -59.03 -40.79
CA PHE A 5 -9.76 -57.60 -40.45
C PHE A 5 -9.97 -57.41 -38.97
N LEU A 6 -8.95 -56.89 -38.30
CA LEU A 6 -9.06 -56.47 -36.90
C LEU A 6 -9.56 -55.02 -36.89
N LEU A 7 -10.80 -54.79 -36.39
CA LEU A 7 -11.33 -53.46 -36.14
C LEU A 7 -10.79 -52.99 -34.76
N ILE A 8 -9.91 -51.97 -34.76
CA ILE A 8 -9.50 -51.29 -33.55
C ILE A 8 -10.54 -50.20 -33.24
N TRP A 9 -11.29 -50.39 -32.17
CA TRP A 9 -12.17 -49.36 -31.59
C TRP A 9 -11.32 -48.40 -30.76
N CYS A 10 -11.06 -47.17 -31.25
CA CYS A 10 -10.54 -46.08 -30.48
C CYS A 10 -11.67 -45.56 -29.56
N LEU A 11 -11.62 -45.89 -28.27
CA LEU A 11 -12.41 -45.25 -27.23
C LEU A 11 -11.87 -43.84 -26.99
N CYS A 12 -12.47 -42.83 -27.61
CA CYS A 12 -12.29 -41.45 -27.23
C CYS A 12 -13.00 -41.22 -25.90
N MET A 13 -12.28 -41.30 -24.78
CA MET A 13 -12.75 -40.75 -23.52
C MET A 13 -12.75 -39.22 -23.59
N PRO A 14 -13.88 -38.54 -23.35
CA PRO A 14 -13.83 -37.09 -23.17
C PRO A 14 -13.15 -36.81 -21.84
N TRP A 15 -11.94 -36.20 -21.90
CA TRP A 15 -11.35 -35.57 -20.74
C TRP A 15 -12.22 -34.37 -20.37
N CYS A 16 -13.13 -34.59 -19.40
CA CYS A 16 -13.73 -33.49 -18.66
C CYS A 16 -12.58 -32.78 -17.93
N LEU A 17 -12.09 -31.69 -18.49
CA LEU A 17 -11.32 -30.68 -17.76
C LEU A 17 -12.29 -30.07 -16.72
N TYR A 18 -12.38 -30.70 -15.56
CA TYR A 18 -12.87 -30.00 -14.38
C TYR A 18 -11.85 -28.90 -14.10
N GLY A 19 -12.12 -27.71 -14.59
CA GLY A 19 -11.44 -26.52 -14.14
C GLY A 19 -11.63 -26.44 -12.62
N GLN A 20 -10.57 -26.66 -11.84
CA GLN A 20 -10.59 -26.32 -10.43
C GLN A 20 -10.95 -24.84 -10.38
N LYS A 21 -12.12 -24.50 -9.83
CA LYS A 21 -12.44 -23.13 -9.48
C LYS A 21 -11.35 -22.69 -8.50
N VAL A 22 -10.50 -21.79 -8.94
CA VAL A 22 -9.57 -21.10 -8.03
C VAL A 22 -10.46 -20.50 -6.94
N LYS A 23 -10.20 -20.85 -5.68
CA LYS A 23 -10.98 -20.33 -4.56
C LYS A 23 -10.75 -18.82 -4.53
N ASP A 24 -11.82 -18.04 -4.61
CA ASP A 24 -11.75 -16.60 -4.51
C ASP A 24 -11.08 -16.22 -3.16
N VAL A 25 -10.24 -15.21 -3.18
CA VAL A 25 -9.44 -14.79 -2.02
C VAL A 25 -10.23 -13.82 -1.14
N GLU A 26 -10.27 -14.09 0.15
CA GLU A 26 -10.67 -13.10 1.16
C GLU A 26 -9.44 -12.41 1.74
N LEU A 27 -9.49 -11.09 1.90
CA LEU A 27 -8.38 -10.25 2.36
C LEU A 27 -8.72 -9.50 3.64
N ASN A 28 -7.79 -9.47 4.59
CA ASN A 28 -7.76 -8.55 5.72
C ASN A 28 -6.63 -7.54 5.48
N ILE A 29 -6.95 -6.29 5.19
CA ILE A 29 -5.96 -5.26 4.86
C ILE A 29 -5.91 -4.18 5.95
N VAL A 30 -4.71 -3.96 6.52
CA VAL A 30 -4.44 -2.78 7.34
C VAL A 30 -3.60 -1.80 6.52
N PHE A 31 -4.15 -0.61 6.28
CA PHE A 31 -3.46 0.47 5.59
C PHE A 31 -2.72 1.35 6.59
N ILE A 32 -1.41 1.43 6.47
CA ILE A 32 -0.51 2.22 7.32
C ILE A 32 -0.06 3.44 6.54
N GLY A 33 -0.23 4.64 7.11
CA GLY A 33 0.17 5.86 6.42
C GLY A 33 -0.06 7.13 7.20
N ASN A 34 0.01 8.25 6.48
CA ASN A 34 -0.14 9.59 7.03
C ASN A 34 -1.49 10.23 6.64
N SER A 35 -1.51 11.56 6.51
CA SER A 35 -2.70 12.33 6.11
C SER A 35 -3.30 11.91 4.78
N ILE A 36 -2.49 11.48 3.82
CA ILE A 36 -2.94 11.04 2.50
C ILE A 36 -3.73 9.73 2.64
N THR A 37 -3.19 8.77 3.38
CA THR A 37 -3.88 7.50 3.69
C THR A 37 -5.14 7.73 4.52
N GLN A 38 -5.09 8.67 5.49
CA GLN A 38 -6.26 9.06 6.28
C GLN A 38 -7.39 9.63 5.43
N GLY A 39 -7.06 10.26 4.29
CA GLY A 39 -8.01 11.01 3.48
C GLY A 39 -8.20 12.45 3.94
N ALA A 40 -7.15 13.07 4.50
CA ALA A 40 -7.20 14.48 4.91
C ALA A 40 -7.53 15.40 3.71
N GLN A 41 -8.28 16.46 3.97
CA GLN A 41 -8.82 17.40 2.98
C GLN A 41 -9.91 16.83 2.05
N LEU A 42 -10.29 15.56 2.19
CA LEU A 42 -11.47 15.01 1.52
C LEU A 42 -12.74 15.45 2.27
N LYS A 43 -13.83 15.58 1.52
CA LYS A 43 -15.11 16.02 2.08
C LYS A 43 -15.73 14.96 2.99
N ASP A 44 -15.62 13.72 2.59
CA ASP A 44 -16.07 12.54 3.35
C ASP A 44 -14.97 11.45 3.36
N PRO A 45 -13.97 11.54 4.25
CA PRO A 45 -12.89 10.57 4.32
C PRO A 45 -13.36 9.12 4.58
N VAL A 46 -14.52 8.96 5.23
CA VAL A 46 -15.08 7.62 5.50
C VAL A 46 -15.46 6.90 4.20
N GLN A 47 -15.83 7.64 3.17
CA GLN A 47 -16.22 7.10 1.87
C GLN A 47 -15.16 7.32 0.78
N GLU A 48 -14.37 8.37 0.89
CA GLU A 48 -13.52 8.87 -0.20
C GLU A 48 -12.02 8.62 0.02
N ALA A 49 -11.58 8.21 1.23
CA ALA A 49 -10.16 7.97 1.50
C ALA A 49 -9.57 6.89 0.57
N PRO A 50 -8.29 7.03 0.14
CA PRO A 50 -7.64 6.07 -0.75
C PRO A 50 -7.78 4.60 -0.32
N PRO A 51 -7.65 4.21 0.97
CA PRO A 51 -7.91 2.84 1.40
C PRO A 51 -9.32 2.33 1.08
N VAL A 52 -10.34 3.17 1.30
CA VAL A 52 -11.75 2.81 1.03
C VAL A 52 -11.96 2.59 -0.47
N GLN A 53 -11.45 3.51 -1.28
CA GLN A 53 -11.52 3.41 -2.74
C GLN A 53 -10.71 2.22 -3.27
N THR A 54 -9.57 1.89 -2.63
CA THR A 54 -8.77 0.69 -2.96
C THR A 54 -9.58 -0.58 -2.74
N VAL A 55 -10.28 -0.70 -1.61
CA VAL A 55 -11.17 -1.84 -1.34
C VAL A 55 -12.27 -1.93 -2.40
N GLN A 56 -12.91 -0.82 -2.74
CA GLN A 56 -13.94 -0.79 -3.79
C GLN A 56 -13.39 -1.19 -5.16
N TRP A 57 -12.14 -0.82 -5.45
CA TRP A 57 -11.44 -1.22 -6.67
C TRP A 57 -11.16 -2.72 -6.68
N LEU A 58 -10.60 -3.27 -5.61
CA LEU A 58 -10.28 -4.69 -5.45
C LEU A 58 -11.54 -5.57 -5.56
N GLN A 59 -12.63 -5.19 -4.91
CA GLN A 59 -13.89 -5.95 -4.94
C GLN A 59 -14.52 -6.09 -6.34
N LYS A 60 -14.07 -5.28 -7.30
CA LYS A 60 -14.49 -5.39 -8.71
C LYS A 60 -13.63 -6.35 -9.52
N GLN A 61 -12.53 -6.86 -8.95
CA GLN A 61 -11.62 -7.77 -9.65
C GLN A 61 -12.07 -9.22 -9.51
N GLY A 62 -11.80 -10.02 -10.53
CA GLY A 62 -12.04 -11.46 -10.46
C GLY A 62 -11.11 -12.15 -9.46
N GLY A 63 -11.58 -13.22 -8.82
CA GLY A 63 -10.78 -13.98 -7.85
C GLY A 63 -10.73 -13.37 -6.45
N ILE A 64 -11.48 -12.30 -6.17
CA ILE A 64 -11.64 -11.71 -4.84
C ILE A 64 -13.08 -11.94 -4.36
N ASP A 65 -13.22 -12.60 -3.22
CA ASP A 65 -14.51 -12.82 -2.56
C ASP A 65 -14.89 -11.62 -1.69
N ARG A 66 -13.97 -11.23 -0.79
CA ARG A 66 -14.21 -10.15 0.16
C ARG A 66 -12.91 -9.42 0.50
N VAL A 67 -13.03 -8.15 0.80
CA VAL A 67 -11.92 -7.33 1.35
C VAL A 67 -12.42 -6.62 2.61
N ASN A 68 -11.83 -7.00 3.74
CA ASN A 68 -12.01 -6.34 5.02
C ASN A 68 -10.83 -5.39 5.24
N MET A 69 -11.06 -4.22 5.85
CA MET A 69 -9.99 -3.25 5.96
C MET A 69 -10.03 -2.44 7.24
N SER A 70 -8.86 -1.95 7.63
CA SER A 70 -8.71 -0.91 8.65
C SER A 70 -7.76 0.17 8.13
N ASN A 71 -8.22 1.43 8.16
CA ASN A 71 -7.41 2.58 7.81
C ASN A 71 -6.69 3.12 9.06
N GLN A 72 -5.38 2.90 9.14
CA GLN A 72 -4.50 3.40 10.21
C GLN A 72 -3.68 4.61 9.75
N GLY A 73 -4.15 5.33 8.74
CA GLY A 73 -3.60 6.61 8.31
C GLY A 73 -3.87 7.70 9.35
N VAL A 74 -2.83 8.47 9.73
CA VAL A 74 -2.95 9.57 10.68
C VAL A 74 -2.13 10.78 10.21
N SER A 75 -2.78 11.96 10.15
CA SER A 75 -2.15 13.20 9.70
C SER A 75 -0.91 13.55 10.52
N GLY A 76 0.14 14.00 9.84
CA GLY A 76 1.37 14.47 10.46
C GLY A 76 2.36 13.39 10.87
N LEU A 77 1.97 12.11 10.86
CA LEU A 77 2.84 11.03 11.33
C LEU A 77 3.94 10.68 10.33
N THR A 78 5.07 10.29 10.90
CA THR A 78 6.30 9.82 10.23
C THR A 78 6.51 8.33 10.51
N THR A 79 7.54 7.74 9.90
CA THR A 79 7.98 6.38 10.27
C THR A 79 8.39 6.28 11.73
N VAL A 80 8.87 7.37 12.35
CA VAL A 80 9.28 7.41 13.77
C VAL A 80 8.10 7.16 14.71
N ASP A 81 6.92 7.69 14.36
CA ASP A 81 5.70 7.50 15.16
C ASP A 81 5.16 6.07 15.12
N PHE A 82 5.44 5.35 14.04
CA PHE A 82 5.04 3.96 13.85
C PHE A 82 6.10 2.94 14.31
N LEU A 83 7.26 3.38 14.83
CA LEU A 83 8.24 2.45 15.39
C LEU A 83 7.63 1.65 16.55
N PRO A 84 7.96 0.36 16.70
CA PRO A 84 7.51 -0.46 17.84
C PRO A 84 7.79 0.19 19.19
N ALA A 85 8.95 0.85 19.32
CA ALA A 85 9.37 1.54 20.53
C ALA A 85 8.49 2.78 20.87
N SER A 86 7.76 3.36 19.91
CA SER A 86 6.94 4.55 20.14
C SER A 86 5.76 4.29 21.08
N GLN A 87 5.27 3.05 21.12
CA GLN A 87 4.12 2.61 21.93
C GLN A 87 2.83 3.45 21.71
N THR A 88 2.77 4.22 20.61
CA THR A 88 1.67 5.15 20.35
C THR A 88 0.79 4.67 19.20
N PHE A 89 1.37 4.50 18.02
CA PHE A 89 0.61 4.12 16.82
C PHE A 89 0.87 2.68 16.38
N PHE A 90 2.05 2.15 16.65
CA PHE A 90 2.36 0.75 16.36
C PHE A 90 1.36 -0.23 17.01
N PRO A 91 1.00 -0.11 18.33
CA PRO A 91 0.00 -0.98 18.93
C PRO A 91 -1.38 -0.91 18.25
N LYS A 92 -1.78 0.26 17.73
CA LYS A 92 -3.05 0.40 17.01
C LYS A 92 -3.08 -0.36 15.69
N VAL A 93 -1.97 -0.34 14.96
CA VAL A 93 -1.80 -1.12 13.73
C VAL A 93 -1.93 -2.62 14.02
N LYS A 94 -1.26 -3.09 15.07
CA LYS A 94 -1.31 -4.49 15.50
C LYS A 94 -2.72 -4.90 15.92
N MET A 95 -3.35 -4.13 16.81
CA MET A 95 -4.73 -4.36 17.26
C MET A 95 -5.74 -4.35 16.10
N ALA A 96 -5.53 -3.51 15.10
CA ALA A 96 -6.39 -3.46 13.92
C ALA A 96 -6.35 -4.78 13.13
N MET A 97 -5.15 -5.35 12.93
CA MET A 97 -5.03 -6.65 12.25
C MET A 97 -5.56 -7.79 13.12
N GLU A 98 -5.31 -7.77 14.44
CA GLU A 98 -5.86 -8.75 15.38
C GLU A 98 -7.40 -8.77 15.35
N ALA A 99 -8.05 -7.60 15.28
CA ALA A 99 -9.50 -7.49 15.17
C ALA A 99 -10.02 -8.07 13.84
N LEU A 100 -9.41 -7.71 12.72
CA LEU A 100 -9.78 -8.26 11.42
C LEU A 100 -9.59 -9.79 11.37
N GLN A 101 -8.49 -10.30 11.91
CA GLN A 101 -8.22 -11.73 11.95
C GLN A 101 -9.19 -12.49 12.86
N ALA A 102 -9.64 -11.87 13.96
CA ALA A 102 -10.64 -12.48 14.84
C ALA A 102 -12.01 -12.62 14.16
N GLU A 103 -12.40 -11.64 13.34
CA GLU A 103 -13.66 -11.65 12.60
C GLU A 103 -13.58 -12.54 11.33
N HIS A 104 -12.42 -12.57 10.68
CA HIS A 104 -12.16 -13.24 9.40
C HIS A 104 -10.87 -14.07 9.47
N PRO A 105 -10.86 -15.20 10.21
CA PRO A 105 -9.64 -15.95 10.52
C PRO A 105 -8.97 -16.64 9.32
N ASP A 106 -9.73 -16.93 8.28
CA ASP A 106 -9.25 -17.61 7.06
C ASP A 106 -8.77 -16.63 5.98
N ALA A 107 -8.97 -15.32 6.17
CA ALA A 107 -8.58 -14.30 5.22
C ALA A 107 -7.06 -14.12 5.17
N THR A 108 -6.53 -13.84 3.98
CA THR A 108 -5.12 -13.48 3.79
C THR A 108 -4.83 -12.14 4.46
N LEU A 109 -3.82 -12.10 5.34
CA LEU A 109 -3.42 -10.88 6.04
C LEU A 109 -2.47 -10.06 5.17
N LEU A 110 -2.75 -8.76 5.03
CA LEU A 110 -1.95 -7.84 4.23
C LEU A 110 -1.80 -6.48 4.93
N PHE A 111 -0.56 -5.99 5.00
CA PHE A 111 -0.26 -4.61 5.37
C PHE A 111 0.11 -3.82 4.11
N SER A 112 -0.65 -2.77 3.83
CA SER A 112 -0.39 -1.82 2.75
C SER A 112 0.17 -0.54 3.36
N MET A 113 1.40 -0.14 3.00
CA MET A 113 2.10 0.96 3.66
C MET A 113 2.53 2.04 2.67
N MET A 114 2.17 3.29 2.96
CA MET A 114 2.70 4.48 2.31
C MET A 114 3.07 5.55 3.35
N LEU A 115 4.33 5.57 3.76
CA LEU A 115 4.95 6.55 4.66
C LEU A 115 6.08 7.28 3.94
N GLY A 116 6.58 8.37 4.51
CA GLY A 116 7.74 9.10 4.00
C GLY A 116 7.46 10.59 3.72
N THR A 117 6.22 10.97 3.41
CA THR A 117 5.88 12.37 3.14
C THR A 117 6.30 13.27 4.30
N ASN A 118 5.88 12.96 5.52
CA ASN A 118 6.21 13.74 6.71
C ASN A 118 7.67 13.57 7.15
N ASP A 119 8.24 12.38 6.97
CA ASP A 119 9.66 12.09 7.18
C ASP A 119 10.56 13.02 6.34
N SER A 120 10.08 13.36 5.15
CA SER A 120 10.83 14.21 4.21
C SER A 120 10.83 15.68 4.55
N ALA A 121 9.95 16.16 5.44
CA ALA A 121 9.92 17.57 5.85
C ALA A 121 11.26 18.03 6.43
N ASN A 122 11.61 19.30 6.20
CA ASN A 122 12.80 19.93 6.80
C ASN A 122 12.61 20.17 8.29
N SER A 123 11.35 20.38 8.71
CA SER A 123 10.96 20.57 10.11
C SER A 123 9.46 20.45 10.29
N GLY A 124 9.03 20.17 11.50
CA GLY A 124 7.62 20.13 11.93
C GLY A 124 7.19 18.75 12.39
N PRO A 125 7.03 17.75 11.52
CA PRO A 125 6.67 16.39 11.92
C PRO A 125 7.72 15.74 12.83
N ASN A 126 7.28 14.82 13.67
CA ASN A 126 8.13 14.13 14.64
C ASN A 126 9.32 13.43 13.95
N GLY A 127 10.53 13.66 14.44
CA GLY A 127 11.75 13.06 13.90
C GLY A 127 12.21 13.58 12.53
N SER A 128 11.42 14.47 11.87
CA SER A 128 11.83 15.05 10.59
C SER A 128 12.97 16.10 10.76
N PRO A 129 13.89 16.16 9.80
CA PRO A 129 14.05 15.35 8.60
C PRO A 129 14.62 13.95 8.88
N VAL A 130 13.97 12.90 8.38
CA VAL A 130 14.48 11.53 8.44
C VAL A 130 15.42 11.30 7.26
N SER A 131 16.66 10.89 7.50
CA SER A 131 17.60 10.56 6.42
C SER A 131 17.17 9.28 5.68
N ALA A 132 17.61 9.12 4.42
CA ALA A 132 17.25 7.93 3.64
C ALA A 132 17.68 6.60 4.32
N PRO A 133 18.91 6.47 4.88
CA PRO A 133 19.27 5.26 5.63
C PRO A 133 18.41 5.05 6.89
N GLN A 134 18.05 6.13 7.59
CA GLN A 134 17.18 6.01 8.77
C GLN A 134 15.77 5.62 8.38
N TYR A 135 15.24 6.12 7.26
CA TYR A 135 13.95 5.73 6.71
C TYR A 135 13.91 4.22 6.43
N TYR A 136 14.95 3.68 5.75
CA TYR A 136 15.11 2.23 5.57
C TYR A 136 15.05 1.47 6.89
N THR A 137 15.83 1.91 7.89
CA THR A 137 15.89 1.26 9.21
C THR A 137 14.54 1.30 9.92
N ASN A 138 13.84 2.43 9.84
CA ASN A 138 12.53 2.60 10.48
C ASN A 138 11.48 1.68 9.83
N VAL A 139 11.36 1.69 8.50
CA VAL A 139 10.40 0.83 7.78
C VAL A 139 10.72 -0.63 8.04
N LYS A 140 12.01 -1.01 8.04
CA LYS A 140 12.41 -2.38 8.38
C LYS A 140 11.98 -2.78 9.77
N ALA A 141 12.20 -1.94 10.78
CA ALA A 141 11.82 -2.25 12.17
C ALA A 141 10.29 -2.42 12.33
N ILE A 142 9.49 -1.63 11.60
CA ILE A 142 8.03 -1.77 11.59
C ILE A 142 7.62 -3.11 10.99
N ILE A 143 8.21 -3.49 9.86
CA ILE A 143 7.90 -4.75 9.17
C ILE A 143 8.34 -5.95 10.00
N ASP A 144 9.56 -5.95 10.54
CA ASP A 144 10.09 -7.05 11.36
C ASP A 144 9.16 -7.38 12.52
N GLU A 145 8.73 -6.39 13.29
CA GLU A 145 7.86 -6.58 14.45
C GLU A 145 6.43 -7.01 14.05
N LEU A 146 5.91 -6.49 12.92
CA LEU A 146 4.62 -6.96 12.39
C LEU A 146 4.73 -8.39 11.86
N MET A 147 5.84 -8.75 11.24
CA MET A 147 6.10 -10.11 10.74
C MET A 147 6.25 -11.12 11.89
N ASP A 148 6.91 -10.71 12.98
CA ASP A 148 7.00 -11.53 14.20
C ASP A 148 5.61 -11.78 14.81
N SER A 149 4.73 -10.77 14.77
CA SER A 149 3.36 -10.89 15.27
C SER A 149 2.42 -11.63 14.31
N PHE A 150 2.64 -11.50 13.00
CA PHE A 150 1.81 -12.06 11.92
C PHE A 150 2.70 -12.76 10.87
N PRO A 151 3.25 -13.94 11.16
CA PRO A 151 4.28 -14.58 10.33
C PRO A 151 3.86 -14.93 8.90
N LYS A 152 2.56 -14.94 8.61
CA LYS A 152 2.00 -15.23 7.28
C LYS A 152 1.51 -13.99 6.54
N ALA A 153 1.65 -12.81 7.15
CA ALA A 153 1.18 -11.57 6.53
C ALA A 153 2.03 -11.19 5.31
N LEU A 154 1.36 -10.59 4.32
CA LEU A 154 1.98 -9.95 3.18
C LEU A 154 2.16 -8.46 3.46
N PHE A 155 3.23 -7.87 2.91
CA PHE A 155 3.55 -6.45 3.06
C PHE A 155 3.71 -5.84 1.67
N VAL A 156 2.93 -4.80 1.38
CA VAL A 156 2.99 -4.06 0.11
C VAL A 156 3.40 -2.62 0.42
N LEU A 157 4.59 -2.23 -0.06
CA LEU A 157 5.23 -0.95 0.23
C LEU A 157 5.11 -0.04 -0.99
N HIS A 158 4.30 1.01 -0.88
CA HIS A 158 4.09 1.98 -1.97
C HIS A 158 5.07 3.14 -1.86
N TYR A 159 5.53 3.65 -3.00
CA TYR A 159 6.26 4.91 -3.03
C TYR A 159 5.38 6.05 -2.53
N PRO A 160 5.86 6.90 -1.61
CA PRO A 160 5.14 8.10 -1.24
C PRO A 160 4.99 9.02 -2.46
N ILE A 161 3.76 9.55 -2.65
CA ILE A 161 3.44 10.35 -3.82
C ILE A 161 4.11 11.74 -3.77
N TRP A 162 4.23 12.34 -4.94
CA TRP A 162 4.76 13.69 -5.13
C TRP A 162 3.93 14.75 -4.38
N TYR A 163 4.57 15.83 -4.01
CA TYR A 163 3.96 17.08 -3.56
C TYR A 163 4.70 18.27 -4.16
N SER A 164 4.03 19.44 -4.23
CA SER A 164 4.63 20.62 -4.86
C SER A 164 5.86 21.13 -4.10
N PRO A 165 6.93 21.58 -4.81
CA PRO A 165 8.20 21.94 -4.21
C PRO A 165 8.15 23.21 -3.33
N ASN A 166 7.03 23.92 -3.31
CA ASN A 166 6.77 25.07 -2.44
C ASN A 166 5.90 24.71 -1.22
N THR A 167 5.67 23.42 -0.94
CA THR A 167 4.86 22.98 0.19
C THR A 167 5.44 23.48 1.50
N TYR A 168 4.70 24.37 2.15
CA TYR A 168 5.04 24.98 3.43
C TYR A 168 3.76 25.40 4.16
N ASN A 169 3.22 24.47 4.94
CA ASN A 169 2.06 24.70 5.81
C ASN A 169 2.51 24.92 7.27
N GLY A 170 2.09 24.11 8.23
CA GLY A 170 2.67 24.07 9.58
C GLY A 170 4.05 23.40 9.60
N ALA A 171 4.30 22.48 8.67
CA ALA A 171 5.58 21.83 8.42
C ALA A 171 6.27 22.45 7.20
N GLN A 172 7.59 22.42 7.19
CA GLN A 172 8.40 22.94 6.09
C GLN A 172 8.97 21.80 5.26
N TYR A 173 8.45 21.62 4.04
CA TYR A 173 8.93 20.57 3.12
C TYR A 173 9.90 21.14 2.07
N LEU A 174 9.41 22.00 1.21
CA LEU A 174 10.14 22.70 0.14
C LEU A 174 10.84 21.74 -0.83
N VAL A 175 11.66 22.28 -1.73
CA VAL A 175 12.44 21.50 -2.72
C VAL A 175 13.35 20.47 -2.06
N THR A 176 13.95 20.82 -0.92
CA THR A 176 14.87 19.90 -0.21
C THR A 176 14.12 18.71 0.40
N GLY A 177 12.92 18.94 0.90
CA GLY A 177 12.03 17.85 1.36
C GLY A 177 11.61 16.94 0.22
N LEU A 178 11.19 17.52 -0.92
CA LEU A 178 10.82 16.71 -2.10
C LEU A 178 11.99 15.84 -2.59
N LYS A 179 13.20 16.38 -2.66
CA LYS A 179 14.40 15.59 -3.00
C LYS A 179 14.66 14.45 -1.99
N ARG A 180 14.42 14.72 -0.70
CA ARG A 180 14.53 13.69 0.35
C ARG A 180 13.48 12.62 0.19
N LEU A 181 12.21 12.98 -0.10
CA LEU A 181 11.14 12.03 -0.42
C LEU A 181 11.57 11.09 -1.54
N GLN A 182 12.06 11.63 -2.64
CA GLN A 182 12.53 10.86 -3.80
C GLN A 182 13.69 9.91 -3.45
N SER A 183 14.55 10.28 -2.48
CA SER A 183 15.62 9.40 -2.02
C SER A 183 15.13 8.14 -1.27
N TYR A 184 13.88 8.12 -0.80
CA TYR A 184 13.29 6.97 -0.12
C TYR A 184 12.90 5.85 -1.10
N TYR A 185 12.69 6.15 -2.38
CA TYR A 185 12.32 5.13 -3.37
C TYR A 185 13.38 4.03 -3.48
N SER A 186 14.65 4.41 -3.58
CA SER A 186 15.74 3.44 -3.60
C SER A 186 15.87 2.65 -2.28
N GLN A 187 15.47 3.24 -1.17
CA GLN A 187 15.47 2.55 0.13
C GLN A 187 14.38 1.48 0.21
N LEU A 188 13.18 1.77 -0.30
CA LEU A 188 12.10 0.78 -0.37
C LEU A 188 12.46 -0.36 -1.32
N GLN A 189 13.06 -0.05 -2.47
CA GLN A 189 13.54 -1.08 -3.40
C GLN A 189 14.61 -1.97 -2.77
N ALA A 190 15.59 -1.38 -2.07
CA ALA A 190 16.63 -2.13 -1.37
C ALA A 190 16.03 -3.01 -0.27
N LEU A 191 15.07 -2.48 0.48
CA LEU A 191 14.40 -3.22 1.55
C LEU A 191 13.65 -4.45 1.01
N VAL A 192 12.88 -4.29 -0.06
CA VAL A 192 12.18 -5.41 -0.72
C VAL A 192 13.17 -6.47 -1.22
N ASN A 193 14.28 -6.05 -1.82
CA ASN A 193 15.33 -6.96 -2.28
C ASN A 193 15.97 -7.77 -1.12
N ASP A 194 16.17 -7.12 0.03
CA ASP A 194 16.69 -7.79 1.24
C ASP A 194 15.71 -8.82 1.79
N TYR A 195 14.40 -8.50 1.81
CA TYR A 195 13.38 -9.45 2.24
C TYR A 195 13.18 -10.59 1.24
N ALA A 196 13.31 -10.34 -0.06
CA ALA A 196 13.19 -11.39 -1.07
C ALA A 196 14.20 -12.54 -0.85
N GLN A 197 15.34 -12.24 -0.22
CA GLN A 197 16.36 -13.27 0.13
C GLN A 197 16.05 -14.01 1.43
N LYS A 198 15.42 -13.34 2.41
CA LYS A 198 15.20 -13.87 3.76
C LYS A 198 13.79 -14.42 3.97
N HIS A 199 12.82 -13.75 3.37
CA HIS A 199 11.38 -14.00 3.48
C HIS A 199 10.75 -13.93 2.08
N PRO A 200 11.09 -14.84 1.16
CA PRO A 200 10.61 -14.81 -0.23
C PRO A 200 9.08 -14.86 -0.27
N GLY A 201 8.49 -13.97 -1.06
CA GLY A 201 7.05 -13.93 -1.26
C GLY A 201 6.25 -13.29 -0.11
N GLN A 202 6.87 -12.49 0.78
CA GLN A 202 6.16 -11.81 1.86
C GLN A 202 6.19 -10.29 1.76
N VAL A 203 7.28 -9.68 1.28
CA VAL A 203 7.41 -8.22 1.18
C VAL A 203 7.57 -7.83 -0.28
N PHE A 204 6.72 -6.96 -0.74
CA PHE A 204 6.62 -6.57 -2.14
C PHE A 204 6.74 -5.05 -2.30
N LEU A 205 7.36 -4.63 -3.37
CA LEU A 205 7.23 -3.25 -3.82
C LEU A 205 5.85 -3.10 -4.45
N GLY A 206 5.08 -2.18 -3.91
CA GLY A 206 3.75 -1.85 -4.38
C GLY A 206 3.77 -0.88 -5.55
N ASP A 207 2.89 0.12 -5.50
CA ASP A 207 2.85 1.16 -6.54
C ASP A 207 4.13 2.00 -6.55
N THR A 208 4.66 2.20 -7.76
CA THR A 208 5.84 3.04 -8.05
C THR A 208 5.54 4.11 -9.12
N GLU A 209 4.34 4.12 -9.68
CA GLU A 209 3.96 4.96 -10.81
C GLU A 209 3.24 6.25 -10.36
N ALA A 210 2.49 6.17 -9.26
CA ALA A 210 1.73 7.31 -8.73
C ALA A 210 2.57 8.58 -8.50
N PRO A 211 3.83 8.55 -8.02
CA PRO A 211 4.60 9.77 -7.85
C PRO A 211 4.75 10.59 -9.13
N ALA A 212 5.11 9.96 -10.25
CA ALA A 212 5.25 10.64 -11.54
C ALA A 212 3.90 11.06 -12.14
N TYR A 213 2.87 10.24 -11.92
CA TYR A 213 1.52 10.57 -12.32
C TYR A 213 1.03 11.86 -11.63
N PHE A 214 1.14 11.94 -10.32
CA PHE A 214 0.68 13.09 -9.55
C PHE A 214 1.49 14.36 -9.82
N GLU A 215 2.79 14.25 -10.12
CA GLU A 215 3.62 15.39 -10.53
C GLU A 215 3.07 16.07 -11.79
N THR A 216 2.42 15.33 -12.68
CA THR A 216 1.87 15.85 -13.94
C THR A 216 0.37 16.20 -13.86
N HIS A 217 -0.37 15.65 -12.90
CA HIS A 217 -1.82 15.81 -12.78
C HIS A 217 -2.27 16.61 -11.54
N TYR A 218 -1.32 17.25 -10.83
CA TYR A 218 -1.60 17.87 -9.54
C TYR A 218 -2.69 18.96 -9.58
N LEU A 219 -2.77 19.72 -10.67
CA LEU A 219 -3.79 20.79 -10.81
C LEU A 219 -5.24 20.26 -10.79
N GLU A 220 -5.43 19.01 -11.25
CA GLU A 220 -6.74 18.39 -11.33
C GLU A 220 -7.04 17.46 -10.15
N GLU A 221 -6.00 16.91 -9.54
CA GLU A 221 -6.12 15.79 -8.61
C GLU A 221 -5.69 16.09 -7.18
N PHE A 222 -5.11 17.27 -6.93
CA PHE A 222 -4.86 17.73 -5.57
C PHE A 222 -5.76 18.90 -5.19
N ASN A 223 -5.95 19.11 -3.90
CA ASN A 223 -6.53 20.31 -3.37
C ASN A 223 -5.50 21.45 -3.43
N PRO A 224 -5.85 22.64 -3.92
CA PRO A 224 -5.02 23.82 -3.75
C PRO A 224 -5.06 24.26 -2.27
N GLU A 225 -3.93 24.23 -1.61
CA GLU A 225 -3.81 24.59 -0.20
C GLU A 225 -3.00 25.88 -0.03
N GLN A 226 -3.45 26.77 0.85
CA GLN A 226 -2.74 28.02 1.12
C GLN A 226 -1.63 27.78 2.16
N GLY A 227 -0.39 28.06 1.79
CA GLY A 227 0.78 27.95 2.65
C GLY A 227 1.58 29.24 2.76
N ARG A 228 2.71 29.16 3.49
CA ARG A 228 3.61 30.32 3.71
C ARG A 228 4.41 30.69 2.46
N ALA A 229 4.53 29.76 1.49
CA ALA A 229 5.20 29.99 0.20
C ALA A 229 4.19 30.01 -0.98
N GLY A 230 2.97 30.48 -0.74
CA GLY A 230 1.90 30.55 -1.72
C GLY A 230 1.03 29.27 -1.74
N ILE A 231 0.26 29.12 -2.84
CA ILE A 231 -0.57 27.92 -3.03
C ILE A 231 0.35 26.73 -3.28
N PHE A 232 0.12 25.64 -2.55
CA PHE A 232 0.83 24.38 -2.69
C PHE A 232 -0.15 23.21 -2.88
N TYR A 233 0.36 22.06 -3.27
CA TYR A 233 -0.39 20.83 -3.53
C TYR A 233 0.25 19.67 -2.79
N LEU A 234 -0.47 19.10 -1.82
CA LEU A 234 0.01 18.03 -0.95
C LEU A 234 -1.02 16.91 -0.78
N HIS A 235 -2.28 17.27 -0.61
CA HIS A 235 -3.34 16.29 -0.35
C HIS A 235 -4.20 16.09 -1.61
N PRO A 236 -4.36 14.83 -2.08
CA PRO A 236 -5.27 14.52 -3.17
C PRO A 236 -6.69 15.00 -2.87
N ASN A 237 -7.38 15.53 -3.89
CA ASN A 237 -8.82 15.69 -3.84
C ASN A 237 -9.51 14.34 -4.10
N LYS A 238 -10.85 14.32 -4.20
CA LYS A 238 -11.60 13.09 -4.45
C LYS A 238 -11.11 12.32 -5.68
N LYS A 239 -10.91 13.01 -6.81
CA LYS A 239 -10.41 12.38 -8.04
C LYS A 239 -9.01 11.78 -7.83
N GLY A 240 -8.11 12.52 -7.18
CA GLY A 240 -6.78 12.04 -6.85
C GLY A 240 -6.79 10.87 -5.86
N ALA A 241 -7.73 10.83 -4.92
CA ALA A 241 -7.91 9.68 -4.03
C ALA A 241 -8.36 8.43 -4.80
N GLU A 242 -9.26 8.58 -5.79
CA GLU A 242 -9.69 7.50 -6.68
C GLU A 242 -8.54 7.01 -7.56
N SER A 243 -7.72 7.92 -8.12
CA SER A 243 -6.53 7.57 -8.91
C SER A 243 -5.50 6.82 -8.07
N LEU A 244 -5.17 7.31 -6.87
CA LEU A 244 -4.24 6.66 -5.96
C LEU A 244 -4.72 5.27 -5.55
N ALA A 245 -6.00 5.13 -5.31
CA ALA A 245 -6.63 3.86 -4.99
C ALA A 245 -6.53 2.84 -6.13
N ALA A 246 -6.61 3.28 -7.38
CA ALA A 246 -6.42 2.40 -8.53
C ALA A 246 -4.97 1.91 -8.63
N PHE A 247 -3.97 2.76 -8.37
CA PHE A 247 -2.56 2.37 -8.30
C PHE A 247 -2.32 1.34 -7.17
N TRP A 248 -2.81 1.61 -5.97
CA TRP A 248 -2.66 0.68 -4.85
C TRP A 248 -3.42 -0.63 -5.08
N GLY A 249 -4.66 -0.53 -5.59
CA GLY A 249 -5.48 -1.69 -5.90
C GLY A 249 -4.81 -2.62 -6.90
N LYS A 250 -4.27 -2.07 -8.00
CA LYS A 250 -3.52 -2.82 -9.01
C LYS A 250 -2.32 -3.53 -8.39
N ALA A 251 -1.49 -2.80 -7.63
CA ALA A 251 -0.31 -3.37 -7.00
C ALA A 251 -0.65 -4.48 -5.98
N ILE A 252 -1.69 -4.29 -5.16
CA ILE A 252 -2.16 -5.33 -4.22
C ILE A 252 -2.70 -6.54 -4.99
N TYR A 253 -3.48 -6.31 -6.05
CA TYR A 253 -4.04 -7.40 -6.85
C TYR A 253 -2.96 -8.26 -7.50
N GLU A 254 -1.89 -7.66 -8.03
CA GLU A 254 -0.74 -8.37 -8.60
C GLU A 254 0.01 -9.23 -7.57
N VAL A 255 0.04 -8.83 -6.30
CA VAL A 255 0.70 -9.57 -5.20
C VAL A 255 -0.08 -10.81 -4.78
N ILE A 256 -1.41 -10.80 -4.93
CA ILE A 256 -2.29 -11.88 -4.43
C ILE A 256 -2.68 -12.90 -5.51
N GLN A 257 -2.24 -12.70 -6.78
CA GLN A 257 -2.44 -13.66 -7.88
C GLN A 257 -1.36 -14.74 -7.91
#